data_fa9e4047387cddd6a4a69296c07717d4
#
_entry.id   fa9e4047387cddd6a4a69296c07717d4
#
_cell.length_a   1.000
_cell.length_b   1.000
_cell.length_c   1.000
_cell.angle_alpha   90.00
_cell.angle_beta   90.00
_cell.angle_gamma   90.00
#
_symmetry.space_group_name_H-M   'P 1'
#
loop_
_entity.id
_entity.type
_entity.pdbx_description
1 polymer ?
#
loop_
_entity_poly.entity_id
_entity_poly.type
_entity_poly.pdbx_seq_one_letter_code
_entity_poly.pdbx_strand_id
1 'polypeptide(L)'
;LIEELEVSPSSILAITFTKNATNEMLDRLIVSADNTGQYEEIITSKSLHKIEKEQIRYLQQKKYKWIDSLTVRTFHSFCYSILRNYGVNEFDNKFKIIGDEKRDEEDDLSKNVAPETVFEVIHKLLIEQCEDISYLLQLKRYILDYIIDKVHLNKTDNKFIPRDGKYYTSLDGTKVRSKSEQFIADWLYRHSIKFVYEPLLNVKDFYFRPDFFIPDANLYIEHVTDKSYSMANKEEQFHLGNLLLVKTFENMTNDSALFNHTLDSILKNRLPSNYFKTISLNFKEEFNGYHENVKDFVTQIMRITDMIKVENIEIDNVLSDARKDQHERVRNFYELAIPLVKKYIEYCTNKSYLDFNDLISRSTSLFKNHEDIANKYKHKYKYILVDEFQDVNNLQVELIKLLLTDQSQLFCVGDDWQSIYGFRGSNVNYIVDFENHFPNANVVKLNLNYRSTDNIVGASNEVIKNNKNKVEKEVYSSKKSEHKIVVFAGSSEEENIQFCFE
;
A
#
# COMPACT_ATOMS: atom_id res chain seq x y z
N LEU A 1 15.67 -4.59 37.22
CA LEU A 1 16.82 -3.75 36.88
C LEU A 1 17.03 -2.62 37.89
N ILE A 2 16.02 -1.78 38.16
CA ILE A 2 16.17 -0.60 39.00
C ILE A 2 16.26 -1.00 40.48
N GLU A 3 15.33 -1.80 40.97
CA GLU A 3 15.23 -2.17 42.39
C GLU A 3 16.23 -3.24 42.80
N GLU A 4 16.46 -4.25 41.95
CA GLU A 4 17.30 -5.41 42.31
C GLU A 4 18.77 -5.23 41.91
N LEU A 5 19.03 -4.55 40.76
CA LEU A 5 20.38 -4.38 40.24
C LEU A 5 20.89 -2.94 40.35
N GLU A 6 20.14 -2.06 41.02
CA GLU A 6 20.46 -0.65 41.23
C GLU A 6 20.86 0.11 39.96
N VAL A 7 20.27 -0.28 38.82
CA VAL A 7 20.54 0.34 37.52
C VAL A 7 19.99 1.76 37.49
N SER A 8 20.82 2.72 37.05
CA SER A 8 20.34 4.09 36.88
C SER A 8 19.21 4.16 35.83
N PRO A 9 18.02 4.67 36.18
CA PRO A 9 16.89 4.76 35.23
C PRO A 9 17.23 5.53 33.95
N SER A 10 18.10 6.53 34.02
CA SER A 10 18.52 7.30 32.85
C SER A 10 19.34 6.50 31.83
N SER A 11 19.87 5.33 32.21
CA SER A 11 20.59 4.41 31.31
C SER A 11 19.69 3.37 30.63
N ILE A 12 18.39 3.44 30.84
CA ILE A 12 17.42 2.52 30.27
C ILE A 12 16.65 3.21 29.16
N LEU A 13 16.63 2.56 27.99
CA LEU A 13 15.79 2.92 26.83
C LEU A 13 14.77 1.81 26.59
N ALA A 14 13.50 2.10 26.74
CA ALA A 14 12.42 1.20 26.39
C ALA A 14 11.71 1.70 25.12
N ILE A 15 11.69 0.87 24.10
CA ILE A 15 11.11 1.18 22.79
C ILE A 15 9.86 0.33 22.59
N THR A 16 8.77 0.99 22.15
CA THR A 16 7.50 0.37 21.80
C THR A 16 7.11 0.73 20.36
N PHE A 17 6.14 -0.01 19.78
CA PHE A 17 5.66 0.27 18.44
C PHE A 17 4.59 1.36 18.40
N THR A 18 3.76 1.43 19.43
CA THR A 18 2.62 2.36 19.46
C THR A 18 2.68 3.29 20.67
N LYS A 19 2.08 4.46 20.53
CA LYS A 19 1.90 5.40 21.66
C LYS A 19 1.08 4.76 22.79
N ASN A 20 0.09 3.94 22.45
CA ASN A 20 -0.72 3.25 23.45
C ASN A 20 0.15 2.28 24.29
N ALA A 21 1.04 1.51 23.65
CA ALA A 21 1.98 0.64 24.37
C ALA A 21 2.95 1.44 25.25
N THR A 22 3.45 2.58 24.75
CA THR A 22 4.27 3.52 25.55
C THR A 22 3.50 3.99 26.78
N ASN A 23 2.25 4.41 26.60
CA ASN A 23 1.39 4.90 27.66
C ASN A 23 1.07 3.79 28.66
N GLU A 24 0.75 2.58 28.21
CA GLU A 24 0.49 1.42 29.07
C GLU A 24 1.71 1.04 29.92
N MET A 25 2.90 1.05 29.31
CA MET A 25 4.15 0.80 30.03
C MET A 25 4.36 1.84 31.14
N LEU A 26 4.17 3.14 30.82
CA LEU A 26 4.27 4.21 31.82
C LEU A 26 3.20 4.07 32.91
N ASP A 27 1.96 3.76 32.55
CA ASP A 27 0.87 3.56 33.50
C ASP A 27 1.19 2.45 34.49
N ARG A 28 1.70 1.31 34.04
CA ARG A 28 2.11 0.19 34.91
C ARG A 28 3.25 0.59 35.84
N LEU A 29 4.22 1.36 35.37
CA LEU A 29 5.31 1.87 36.21
C LEU A 29 4.80 2.84 37.26
N ILE A 30 3.87 3.74 36.91
CA ILE A 30 3.27 4.68 37.86
C ILE A 30 2.39 3.94 38.91
N VAL A 31 1.58 2.97 38.45
CA VAL A 31 0.78 2.12 39.39
C VAL A 31 1.68 1.39 40.36
N SER A 32 2.80 0.82 39.91
CA SER A 32 3.78 0.17 40.78
C SER A 32 4.42 1.13 41.80
N ALA A 33 4.58 2.40 41.43
CA ALA A 33 5.15 3.45 42.31
C ALA A 33 4.12 4.11 43.21
N ASP A 34 2.83 4.01 42.89
CA ASP A 34 1.74 4.65 43.63
C ASP A 34 1.19 3.76 44.75
N ASN A 35 1.74 3.90 45.92
CA ASN A 35 1.28 3.16 47.11
C ASN A 35 -0.14 3.53 47.57
N THR A 36 -0.79 4.52 46.96
CA THR A 36 -2.14 4.97 47.34
C THR A 36 -3.25 4.26 46.57
N GLY A 37 -2.93 3.65 45.40
CA GLY A 37 -3.90 3.05 44.48
C GLY A 37 -4.78 4.04 43.74
N GLN A 38 -4.66 5.35 44.02
CA GLN A 38 -5.49 6.38 43.38
C GLN A 38 -5.24 6.49 41.87
N TYR A 39 -4.02 6.29 41.43
CA TYR A 39 -3.70 6.38 40.02
C TYR A 39 -4.36 5.25 39.22
N GLU A 40 -4.39 4.04 39.73
CA GLU A 40 -5.05 2.90 39.07
C GLU A 40 -6.55 3.15 38.90
N GLU A 41 -7.23 3.74 39.89
CA GLU A 41 -8.64 4.13 39.77
C GLU A 41 -8.85 5.17 38.64
N ILE A 42 -7.95 6.13 38.52
CA ILE A 42 -8.02 7.18 37.51
C ILE A 42 -7.87 6.61 36.09
N ILE A 43 -6.85 5.79 35.82
CA ILE A 43 -6.60 5.27 34.49
C ILE A 43 -7.65 4.27 34.02
N THR A 44 -8.26 3.51 34.94
CA THR A 44 -9.35 2.56 34.68
C THR A 44 -10.72 3.22 34.54
N SER A 45 -10.86 4.46 35.00
CA SER A 45 -12.11 5.23 34.92
C SER A 45 -12.57 5.42 33.47
N LYS A 46 -13.86 5.12 33.21
CA LYS A 46 -14.50 5.36 31.91
C LYS A 46 -15.01 6.80 31.75
N SER A 47 -15.03 7.59 32.83
CA SER A 47 -15.56 8.97 32.83
C SER A 47 -14.56 10.02 32.35
N LEU A 48 -13.25 9.70 32.34
CA LEU A 48 -12.20 10.62 31.96
C LEU A 48 -11.87 10.49 30.48
N HIS A 49 -11.75 11.63 29.79
CA HIS A 49 -11.30 11.67 28.40
C HIS A 49 -9.80 11.33 28.26
N LYS A 50 -9.41 10.87 27.08
CA LYS A 50 -8.02 10.46 26.79
C LYS A 50 -7.02 11.57 27.11
N ILE A 51 -7.33 12.81 26.75
CA ILE A 51 -6.48 14.00 27.00
C ILE A 51 -6.24 14.19 28.49
N GLU A 52 -7.29 14.10 29.31
CA GLU A 52 -7.17 14.25 30.76
C GLU A 52 -6.29 13.16 31.37
N LYS A 53 -6.44 11.91 30.91
CA LYS A 53 -5.58 10.80 31.34
C LYS A 53 -4.11 11.04 30.94
N GLU A 54 -3.84 11.59 29.78
CA GLU A 54 -2.48 11.93 29.34
C GLU A 54 -1.86 13.05 30.19
N GLN A 55 -2.62 14.08 30.51
CA GLN A 55 -2.16 15.15 31.42
C GLN A 55 -1.86 14.61 32.83
N ILE A 56 -2.73 13.77 33.38
CA ILE A 56 -2.52 13.15 34.68
C ILE A 56 -1.29 12.23 34.65
N ARG A 57 -1.13 11.41 33.61
CA ARG A 57 0.06 10.57 33.43
C ARG A 57 1.34 11.40 33.42
N TYR A 58 1.37 12.48 32.67
CA TYR A 58 2.52 13.39 32.62
C TYR A 58 2.86 13.96 33.99
N LEU A 59 1.87 14.42 34.76
CA LEU A 59 2.08 14.96 36.09
C LEU A 59 2.60 13.89 37.07
N GLN A 60 2.05 12.68 37.01
CA GLN A 60 2.50 11.57 37.86
C GLN A 60 3.90 11.09 37.50
N GLN A 61 4.22 11.03 36.21
CA GLN A 61 5.58 10.74 35.72
C GLN A 61 6.59 11.74 36.32
N LYS A 62 6.27 13.02 36.33
CA LYS A 62 7.12 14.08 36.89
C LYS A 62 7.26 13.97 38.42
N LYS A 63 6.22 13.49 39.10
CA LYS A 63 6.23 13.24 40.56
C LYS A 63 7.28 12.16 40.94
N TYR A 64 7.38 11.10 40.15
CA TYR A 64 8.32 10.02 40.36
C TYR A 64 9.60 10.23 39.55
N LYS A 65 10.62 10.86 40.15
CA LYS A 65 11.87 11.24 39.44
C LYS A 65 12.56 10.09 38.70
N TRP A 66 12.48 8.88 39.25
CA TRP A 66 13.08 7.74 38.57
C TRP A 66 12.33 7.34 37.29
N ILE A 67 10.99 7.44 37.27
CA ILE A 67 10.18 7.23 36.04
C ILE A 67 10.44 8.35 35.04
N ASP A 68 10.54 9.59 35.49
CA ASP A 68 10.82 10.74 34.66
C ASP A 68 12.20 10.67 33.97
N SER A 69 13.16 10.00 34.61
CA SER A 69 14.50 9.81 34.03
C SER A 69 14.61 8.61 33.08
N LEU A 70 13.63 7.71 33.04
CA LEU A 70 13.55 6.66 32.04
C LEU A 70 13.26 7.24 30.66
N THR A 71 13.83 6.62 29.63
CA THR A 71 13.44 6.92 28.24
C THR A 71 12.49 5.83 27.75
N VAL A 72 11.17 6.10 27.76
CA VAL A 72 10.13 5.21 27.21
C VAL A 72 9.53 5.92 25.99
N ARG A 73 9.73 5.39 24.79
CA ARG A 73 9.32 6.05 23.55
C ARG A 73 8.99 5.04 22.45
N THR A 74 8.24 5.50 21.45
CA THR A 74 8.16 4.76 20.18
C THR A 74 9.44 4.98 19.36
N PHE A 75 9.75 4.08 18.40
CA PHE A 75 10.85 4.27 17.46
C PHE A 75 10.85 5.67 16.84
N HIS A 76 9.69 6.08 16.32
CA HIS A 76 9.55 7.36 15.64
C HIS A 76 9.76 8.56 16.56
N SER A 77 9.19 8.54 17.79
CA SER A 77 9.38 9.64 18.74
C SER A 77 10.81 9.72 19.26
N PHE A 78 11.49 8.58 19.37
CA PHE A 78 12.91 8.54 19.70
C PHE A 78 13.76 9.16 18.59
N CYS A 79 13.60 8.73 17.34
CA CYS A 79 14.28 9.28 16.17
C CYS A 79 13.98 10.77 15.98
N TYR A 80 12.72 11.18 16.13
CA TYR A 80 12.33 12.58 16.07
C TYR A 80 13.12 13.43 17.07
N SER A 81 13.27 12.97 18.32
CA SER A 81 14.04 13.71 19.32
C SER A 81 15.53 13.82 18.96
N ILE A 82 16.11 12.79 18.35
CA ILE A 82 17.49 12.82 17.86
C ILE A 82 17.63 13.87 16.75
N LEU A 83 16.76 13.82 15.75
CA LEU A 83 16.83 14.72 14.59
C LEU A 83 16.55 16.18 14.96
N ARG A 84 15.66 16.44 15.91
CA ARG A 84 15.43 17.82 16.41
C ARG A 84 16.64 18.40 17.12
N ASN A 85 17.43 17.55 17.78
CA ASN A 85 18.60 18.00 18.53
C ASN A 85 19.87 18.11 17.66
N TYR A 86 20.03 17.22 16.68
CA TYR A 86 21.28 17.05 15.94
C TYR A 86 21.11 17.08 14.42
N GLY A 87 19.89 17.14 13.89
CA GLY A 87 19.64 17.08 12.44
C GLY A 87 20.28 18.21 11.64
N VAL A 88 20.58 19.35 12.29
CA VAL A 88 21.28 20.47 11.66
C VAL A 88 22.67 20.10 11.11
N ASN A 89 23.25 19.01 11.58
CA ASN A 89 24.56 18.53 11.11
C ASN A 89 24.50 17.92 9.70
N GLU A 90 23.33 17.44 9.24
CA GLU A 90 23.16 16.82 7.93
C GLU A 90 22.09 17.48 7.08
N PHE A 91 21.08 18.07 7.69
CA PHE A 91 19.96 18.74 7.03
C PHE A 91 19.30 19.75 7.96
N ASP A 92 18.29 20.47 7.48
CA ASP A 92 17.55 21.43 8.29
C ASP A 92 16.78 20.72 9.43
N ASN A 93 16.94 21.18 10.68
CA ASN A 93 16.18 20.69 11.82
C ASN A 93 14.75 21.25 11.90
N LYS A 94 14.33 22.07 10.94
CA LYS A 94 12.99 22.64 10.84
C LYS A 94 12.03 21.79 10.01
N PHE A 95 12.37 20.52 9.78
CA PHE A 95 11.52 19.60 9.03
C PHE A 95 10.12 19.46 9.63
N LYS A 96 9.16 19.12 8.77
CA LYS A 96 7.80 18.74 9.17
C LYS A 96 7.56 17.26 8.93
N ILE A 97 6.72 16.66 9.75
CA ILE A 97 6.34 15.26 9.60
C ILE A 97 5.14 15.17 8.66
N ILE A 98 5.28 14.37 7.60
CA ILE A 98 4.17 14.01 6.73
C ILE A 98 3.71 12.58 7.09
N GLY A 99 2.40 12.40 7.28
CA GLY A 99 1.79 11.10 7.61
C GLY A 99 0.64 10.76 6.68
N ASP A 100 0.11 9.55 6.84
CA ASP A 100 -1.00 9.03 6.03
C ASP A 100 -2.32 9.73 6.37
N GLU A 101 -2.48 10.15 7.61
CA GLU A 101 -3.67 10.83 8.13
C GLU A 101 -3.29 12.16 8.78
N LYS A 102 -4.24 13.10 8.78
CA LYS A 102 -4.12 14.33 9.56
C LYS A 102 -4.20 13.96 11.04
N ARG A 103 -3.11 14.19 11.76
CA ARG A 103 -3.02 13.84 13.18
C ARG A 103 -3.69 14.88 14.04
N ASP A 104 -4.38 14.39 15.08
CA ASP A 104 -4.87 15.25 16.16
C ASP A 104 -3.69 15.89 16.93
N GLU A 105 -3.88 17.07 17.47
CA GLU A 105 -2.85 17.95 18.07
C GLU A 105 -2.12 17.38 19.31
N GLU A 106 -2.32 16.12 19.66
CA GLU A 106 -1.99 15.54 20.96
C GLU A 106 -0.61 14.88 21.10
N ASP A 107 0.20 14.84 20.03
CA ASP A 107 1.54 14.22 20.07
C ASP A 107 2.66 15.27 20.09
N ASP A 108 3.80 14.96 20.74
CA ASP A 108 5.05 15.74 20.57
C ASP A 108 5.43 15.89 19.10
N LEU A 109 5.00 14.92 18.27
CA LEU A 109 5.13 14.93 16.82
C LEU A 109 4.12 15.89 16.15
N SER A 110 2.98 16.19 16.76
CA SER A 110 1.89 16.98 16.19
C SER A 110 2.22 18.46 15.97
N LYS A 111 3.14 19.01 16.76
CA LYS A 111 3.54 20.41 16.65
C LYS A 111 4.27 20.78 15.35
N ASN A 112 4.74 19.78 14.60
CA ASN A 112 5.50 19.96 13.36
C ASN A 112 4.98 19.06 12.23
N VAL A 113 3.67 18.92 12.12
CA VAL A 113 3.02 18.14 11.06
C VAL A 113 2.92 18.96 9.78
N ALA A 114 3.12 18.33 8.64
CA ALA A 114 2.85 18.91 7.34
C ALA A 114 1.35 19.21 7.20
N PRO A 115 0.97 20.27 6.48
CA PRO A 115 -0.45 20.58 6.23
C PRO A 115 -1.12 19.58 5.29
N GLU A 116 -0.32 18.78 4.59
CA GLU A 116 -0.73 17.78 3.59
C GLU A 116 -0.43 16.38 4.12
N THR A 117 -1.21 15.38 3.68
CA THR A 117 -0.93 13.97 3.91
C THR A 117 -0.14 13.37 2.75
N VAL A 118 0.46 12.19 2.97
CA VAL A 118 1.15 11.43 1.91
C VAL A 118 0.21 11.18 0.73
N PHE A 119 -1.04 10.79 1.02
CA PHE A 119 -2.05 10.57 0.00
C PHE A 119 -2.34 11.85 -0.80
N GLU A 120 -2.56 12.98 -0.13
CA GLU A 120 -2.86 14.27 -0.81
C GLU A 120 -1.72 14.67 -1.74
N VAL A 121 -0.46 14.48 -1.31
CA VAL A 121 0.71 14.81 -2.13
C VAL A 121 0.84 13.89 -3.34
N ILE A 122 0.77 12.58 -3.16
CA ILE A 122 0.89 11.62 -4.27
C ILE A 122 -0.27 11.80 -5.26
N HIS A 123 -1.49 12.01 -4.76
CA HIS A 123 -2.65 12.26 -5.61
C HIS A 123 -2.51 13.55 -6.43
N LYS A 124 -2.00 14.62 -5.83
CA LYS A 124 -1.68 15.87 -6.54
C LYS A 124 -0.64 15.64 -7.64
N LEU A 125 0.46 14.97 -7.31
CA LEU A 125 1.52 14.64 -8.27
C LEU A 125 1.01 13.74 -9.40
N LEU A 126 0.06 12.84 -9.10
CA LEU A 126 -0.61 12.01 -10.13
C LEU A 126 -1.39 12.87 -11.10
N ILE A 127 -2.17 13.85 -10.60
CA ILE A 127 -2.93 14.78 -11.46
C ILE A 127 -1.97 15.57 -12.35
N GLU A 128 -0.89 16.10 -11.79
CA GLU A 128 0.15 16.83 -12.54
C GLU A 128 0.83 15.92 -13.59
N GLN A 129 1.10 14.66 -13.26
CA GLN A 129 1.69 13.69 -14.19
C GLN A 129 0.73 13.37 -15.35
N CYS A 130 -0.58 13.38 -15.08
CA CYS A 130 -1.62 13.16 -16.09
C CYS A 130 -1.82 14.34 -17.06
N GLU A 131 -1.11 15.45 -16.92
CA GLU A 131 -1.00 16.48 -17.97
C GLU A 131 -0.30 15.93 -19.21
N ASP A 132 0.57 14.92 -19.05
CA ASP A 132 1.01 14.07 -20.15
C ASP A 132 -0.11 13.10 -20.54
N ILE A 133 -0.69 13.33 -21.73
CA ILE A 133 -1.78 12.51 -22.28
C ILE A 133 -1.38 11.04 -22.39
N SER A 134 -0.12 10.76 -22.72
CA SER A 134 0.36 9.38 -22.83
C SER A 134 0.29 8.66 -21.48
N TYR A 135 0.74 9.32 -20.42
CA TYR A 135 0.66 8.79 -19.06
C TYR A 135 -0.79 8.63 -18.60
N LEU A 136 -1.65 9.62 -18.84
CA LEU A 136 -3.08 9.59 -18.50
C LEU A 136 -3.77 8.38 -19.15
N LEU A 137 -3.54 8.13 -20.43
CA LEU A 137 -4.13 7.00 -21.15
C LEU A 137 -3.58 5.65 -20.66
N GLN A 138 -2.29 5.56 -20.34
CA GLN A 138 -1.69 4.37 -19.74
C GLN A 138 -2.28 4.08 -18.35
N LEU A 139 -2.45 5.10 -17.51
CA LEU A 139 -3.08 4.95 -16.20
C LEU A 139 -4.53 4.48 -16.34
N LYS A 140 -5.30 5.10 -17.25
CA LYS A 140 -6.69 4.68 -17.48
C LYS A 140 -6.76 3.23 -17.95
N ARG A 141 -5.88 2.81 -18.88
CA ARG A 141 -5.77 1.41 -19.30
C ARG A 141 -5.46 0.49 -18.16
N TYR A 142 -4.49 0.84 -17.31
CA TYR A 142 -4.12 0.05 -16.14
C TYR A 142 -5.29 -0.13 -15.17
N ILE A 143 -6.04 0.93 -14.88
CA ILE A 143 -7.20 0.87 -14.00
C ILE A 143 -8.30 -0.02 -14.58
N LEU A 144 -8.62 0.13 -15.87
CA LEU A 144 -9.64 -0.67 -16.54
C LEU A 144 -9.28 -2.16 -16.60
N ASP A 145 -8.02 -2.49 -16.83
CA ASP A 145 -7.58 -3.88 -17.03
C ASP A 145 -7.31 -4.62 -15.73
N TYR A 146 -6.86 -3.94 -14.66
CA TYR A 146 -6.29 -4.59 -13.49
C TYR A 146 -6.88 -4.20 -12.13
N ILE A 147 -7.52 -3.03 -12.01
CA ILE A 147 -8.07 -2.58 -10.72
C ILE A 147 -9.58 -2.81 -10.66
N ILE A 148 -10.32 -2.59 -11.75
CA ILE A 148 -11.77 -2.79 -11.76
C ILE A 148 -12.09 -4.26 -11.57
N ASP A 149 -12.90 -4.57 -10.58
CA ASP A 149 -13.34 -5.93 -10.30
C ASP A 149 -14.24 -6.43 -11.44
N LYS A 150 -13.75 -7.41 -12.18
CA LYS A 150 -14.45 -8.02 -13.32
C LYS A 150 -15.70 -8.82 -12.89
N VAL A 151 -15.83 -9.14 -11.60
CA VAL A 151 -17.02 -9.86 -11.07
C VAL A 151 -18.31 -9.04 -11.18
N HIS A 152 -18.22 -7.73 -10.99
CA HIS A 152 -19.40 -6.85 -11.14
C HIS A 152 -19.80 -6.60 -12.59
N LEU A 153 -18.92 -6.81 -13.54
CA LEU A 153 -19.18 -6.63 -14.97
C LEU A 153 -20.03 -7.74 -15.58
N ASN A 154 -20.18 -8.89 -14.91
CA ASN A 154 -20.93 -10.06 -15.40
C ASN A 154 -22.44 -10.00 -15.14
N LYS A 155 -22.96 -8.99 -14.45
CA LYS A 155 -24.38 -8.90 -14.05
C LYS A 155 -25.28 -8.06 -14.97
N THR A 156 -24.73 -7.38 -15.96
CA THR A 156 -25.52 -6.57 -16.90
C THR A 156 -25.44 -7.10 -18.32
N ASP A 157 -26.55 -7.57 -18.82
CA ASP A 157 -26.88 -8.00 -20.19
C ASP A 157 -26.50 -9.43 -20.63
N ASN A 158 -27.47 -10.29 -20.43
CA ASN A 158 -27.52 -11.72 -20.79
C ASN A 158 -27.51 -12.06 -22.29
N LYS A 159 -27.04 -11.20 -23.21
CA LYS A 159 -27.28 -11.47 -24.65
C LYS A 159 -26.07 -11.93 -25.47
N PHE A 160 -24.85 -11.73 -25.01
CA PHE A 160 -23.68 -12.18 -25.78
C PHE A 160 -22.49 -12.54 -24.88
N ILE A 161 -22.26 -13.83 -24.72
CA ILE A 161 -21.05 -14.37 -24.07
C ILE A 161 -19.95 -14.44 -25.14
N PRO A 162 -18.74 -13.85 -24.94
CA PRO A 162 -17.59 -14.03 -25.80
C PRO A 162 -17.19 -15.49 -25.90
N ARG A 163 -16.48 -15.90 -26.96
CA ARG A 163 -16.03 -17.29 -27.14
C ARG A 163 -15.21 -17.83 -25.97
N ASP A 164 -14.44 -16.96 -25.31
CA ASP A 164 -13.62 -17.25 -24.12
C ASP A 164 -14.25 -16.80 -22.78
N GLY A 165 -15.49 -16.29 -22.80
CA GLY A 165 -16.19 -15.80 -21.60
C GLY A 165 -15.67 -14.46 -21.05
N LYS A 166 -14.77 -13.76 -21.75
CA LYS A 166 -14.16 -12.52 -21.29
C LYS A 166 -14.54 -11.33 -22.18
N TYR A 167 -14.88 -10.22 -21.54
CA TYR A 167 -15.02 -8.91 -22.19
C TYR A 167 -13.79 -8.06 -21.91
N TYR A 168 -13.43 -7.24 -22.90
CA TYR A 168 -12.38 -6.24 -22.80
C TYR A 168 -13.03 -4.86 -22.77
N THR A 169 -12.61 -3.99 -21.88
CA THR A 169 -13.17 -2.64 -21.76
C THR A 169 -12.24 -1.66 -22.48
N SER A 170 -12.77 -0.95 -23.47
CA SER A 170 -12.02 0.10 -24.18
C SER A 170 -11.88 1.38 -23.34
N LEU A 171 -11.05 2.33 -23.78
CA LEU A 171 -10.79 3.58 -23.07
C LEU A 171 -12.04 4.46 -22.89
N ASP A 172 -13.02 4.35 -23.78
CA ASP A 172 -14.33 5.04 -23.66
C ASP A 172 -15.34 4.29 -22.76
N GLY A 173 -14.97 3.11 -22.26
CA GLY A 173 -15.84 2.26 -21.43
C GLY A 173 -16.66 1.22 -22.21
N THR A 174 -16.61 1.20 -23.54
CA THR A 174 -17.31 0.21 -24.37
C THR A 174 -16.75 -1.19 -24.12
N LYS A 175 -17.63 -2.16 -23.91
CA LYS A 175 -17.24 -3.58 -23.76
C LYS A 175 -17.18 -4.24 -25.13
N VAL A 176 -16.01 -4.78 -25.47
CA VAL A 176 -15.73 -5.47 -26.74
C VAL A 176 -15.32 -6.91 -26.49
N ARG A 177 -15.36 -7.76 -27.52
CA ARG A 177 -15.19 -9.21 -27.40
C ARG A 177 -13.75 -9.72 -27.54
N SER A 178 -12.87 -8.90 -28.11
CA SER A 178 -11.49 -9.31 -28.32
C SER A 178 -10.50 -8.19 -27.99
N LYS A 179 -9.23 -8.55 -27.75
CA LYS A 179 -8.14 -7.56 -27.57
C LYS A 179 -7.93 -6.71 -28.83
N SER A 180 -8.12 -7.27 -30.00
CA SER A 180 -7.97 -6.56 -31.26
C SER A 180 -9.07 -5.54 -31.45
N GLU A 181 -10.30 -5.85 -31.10
CA GLU A 181 -11.41 -4.88 -31.08
C GLU A 181 -11.18 -3.81 -30.01
N GLN A 182 -10.67 -4.17 -28.83
CA GLN A 182 -10.27 -3.19 -27.80
C GLN A 182 -9.24 -2.19 -28.36
N PHE A 183 -8.25 -2.70 -29.09
CA PHE A 183 -7.22 -1.86 -29.70
C PHE A 183 -7.81 -0.90 -30.75
N ILE A 184 -8.76 -1.37 -31.57
CA ILE A 184 -9.46 -0.53 -32.56
C ILE A 184 -10.28 0.55 -31.85
N ALA A 185 -11.09 0.18 -30.86
CA ALA A 185 -11.90 1.12 -30.08
C ALA A 185 -11.03 2.18 -29.39
N ASP A 186 -9.91 1.78 -28.80
CA ASP A 186 -8.95 2.69 -28.18
C ASP A 186 -8.33 3.64 -29.18
N TRP A 187 -8.03 3.15 -30.38
CA TRP A 187 -7.50 3.97 -31.43
C TRP A 187 -8.52 5.04 -31.86
N LEU A 188 -9.78 4.65 -32.07
CA LEU A 188 -10.88 5.57 -32.40
C LEU A 188 -11.06 6.63 -31.31
N TYR A 189 -11.05 6.20 -30.05
CA TYR A 189 -11.15 7.09 -28.89
C TYR A 189 -10.01 8.13 -28.86
N ARG A 190 -8.76 7.69 -29.01
CA ARG A 190 -7.57 8.58 -29.02
C ARG A 190 -7.59 9.63 -30.12
N HIS A 191 -8.33 9.38 -31.18
CA HIS A 191 -8.50 10.30 -32.32
C HIS A 191 -9.82 11.09 -32.27
N SER A 192 -10.56 11.04 -31.17
CA SER A 192 -11.87 11.67 -30.99
C SER A 192 -12.91 11.24 -32.03
N ILE A 193 -12.79 10.02 -32.52
CA ILE A 193 -13.70 9.47 -33.54
C ILE A 193 -14.81 8.74 -32.78
N LYS A 194 -16.05 9.25 -32.90
CA LYS A 194 -17.23 8.58 -32.35
C LYS A 194 -17.54 7.31 -33.13
N PHE A 195 -17.85 6.25 -32.41
CA PHE A 195 -18.22 4.97 -33.01
C PHE A 195 -19.39 4.31 -32.27
N VAL A 196 -20.05 3.40 -32.93
CA VAL A 196 -21.05 2.48 -32.36
C VAL A 196 -20.52 1.07 -32.52
N TYR A 197 -20.39 0.36 -31.42
CA TYR A 197 -19.91 -1.03 -31.40
C TYR A 197 -21.09 -1.99 -31.69
N GLU A 198 -20.89 -2.96 -32.59
CA GLU A 198 -21.87 -3.96 -33.02
C GLU A 198 -23.27 -3.41 -33.34
N PRO A 199 -23.41 -2.37 -34.18
CA PRO A 199 -24.72 -1.86 -34.55
C PRO A 199 -25.53 -2.94 -35.28
N LEU A 200 -26.82 -3.05 -34.98
CA LEU A 200 -27.70 -3.93 -35.74
C LEU A 200 -27.98 -3.30 -37.11
N LEU A 201 -27.59 -3.97 -38.17
CA LEU A 201 -27.79 -3.55 -39.51
C LEU A 201 -28.81 -4.48 -40.22
N ASN A 202 -29.74 -3.89 -40.97
CA ASN A 202 -30.69 -4.61 -41.79
C ASN A 202 -30.55 -4.17 -43.25
N VAL A 203 -30.19 -5.10 -44.14
CA VAL A 203 -30.11 -4.86 -45.56
C VAL A 203 -30.97 -5.91 -46.26
N LYS A 204 -32.07 -5.48 -46.86
CA LYS A 204 -33.00 -6.35 -47.61
C LYS A 204 -33.42 -7.60 -46.80
N ASP A 205 -33.82 -7.39 -45.51
CA ASP A 205 -34.24 -8.43 -44.59
C ASP A 205 -33.12 -9.34 -44.06
N PHE A 206 -31.85 -9.05 -44.41
CA PHE A 206 -30.71 -9.72 -43.83
C PHE A 206 -30.15 -8.90 -42.68
N TYR A 207 -30.18 -9.48 -41.47
CA TYR A 207 -29.73 -8.85 -40.21
C TYR A 207 -28.33 -9.33 -39.86
N PHE A 208 -27.42 -8.38 -39.64
CA PHE A 208 -26.07 -8.68 -39.15
C PHE A 208 -25.49 -7.54 -38.35
N ARG A 209 -24.37 -7.78 -37.67
CA ARG A 209 -23.69 -6.80 -36.83
C ARG A 209 -22.24 -6.69 -37.30
N PRO A 210 -21.85 -5.56 -37.93
CA PRO A 210 -20.43 -5.23 -38.09
C PRO A 210 -19.81 -4.84 -36.75
N ASP A 211 -18.49 -4.94 -36.64
CA ASP A 211 -17.81 -4.67 -35.37
C ASP A 211 -17.91 -3.18 -34.98
N PHE A 212 -17.68 -2.27 -35.91
CA PHE A 212 -17.76 -0.82 -35.63
C PHE A 212 -18.49 -0.07 -36.76
N PHE A 213 -19.22 0.96 -36.33
CA PHE A 213 -19.77 1.97 -37.24
C PHE A 213 -19.29 3.34 -36.82
N ILE A 214 -18.76 4.11 -37.78
CA ILE A 214 -18.32 5.50 -37.62
C ILE A 214 -19.36 6.40 -38.28
N PRO A 215 -20.28 7.03 -37.50
CA PRO A 215 -21.41 7.80 -38.03
C PRO A 215 -20.96 8.96 -38.96
N ASP A 216 -19.92 9.70 -38.53
CA ASP A 216 -19.47 10.91 -39.22
C ASP A 216 -18.79 10.61 -40.56
N ALA A 217 -18.31 9.39 -40.77
CA ALA A 217 -17.76 8.92 -42.03
C ALA A 217 -18.72 8.05 -42.84
N ASN A 218 -19.88 7.68 -42.22
CA ASN A 218 -20.79 6.63 -42.73
C ASN A 218 -20.01 5.38 -43.17
N LEU A 219 -19.12 4.92 -42.26
CA LEU A 219 -18.14 3.86 -42.52
C LEU A 219 -18.30 2.74 -41.51
N TYR A 220 -18.27 1.52 -41.97
CA TYR A 220 -18.24 0.31 -41.12
C TYR A 220 -16.84 -0.28 -41.13
N ILE A 221 -16.42 -0.81 -39.96
CA ILE A 221 -15.19 -1.57 -39.82
C ILE A 221 -15.55 -2.99 -39.37
N GLU A 222 -14.96 -3.98 -40.00
CA GLU A 222 -15.02 -5.38 -39.63
C GLU A 222 -13.61 -5.89 -39.39
N HIS A 223 -13.36 -6.50 -38.22
CA HIS A 223 -12.06 -7.07 -37.86
C HIS A 223 -12.07 -8.59 -38.11
N VAL A 224 -11.18 -9.05 -38.96
CA VAL A 224 -11.10 -10.46 -39.36
C VAL A 224 -9.97 -11.14 -38.60
N THR A 225 -10.34 -12.03 -37.66
CA THR A 225 -9.41 -12.78 -36.80
C THR A 225 -8.90 -14.06 -37.47
N ASP A 226 -9.71 -14.70 -38.34
CA ASP A 226 -9.39 -15.97 -38.97
C ASP A 226 -9.55 -15.89 -40.50
N LYS A 227 -8.55 -16.33 -41.25
CA LYS A 227 -8.60 -16.42 -42.72
C LYS A 227 -9.64 -17.42 -43.22
N SER A 228 -10.08 -18.37 -42.37
CA SER A 228 -11.11 -19.34 -42.70
C SER A 228 -12.55 -18.78 -42.64
N TYR A 229 -12.74 -17.60 -42.00
CA TYR A 229 -14.02 -16.96 -41.88
C TYR A 229 -14.46 -16.38 -43.24
N SER A 230 -15.49 -16.99 -43.84
CA SER A 230 -16.05 -16.50 -45.11
C SER A 230 -16.86 -15.24 -44.87
N MET A 231 -16.28 -14.09 -45.22
CA MET A 231 -16.95 -12.79 -45.21
C MET A 231 -17.84 -12.57 -46.47
N ALA A 232 -17.85 -13.51 -47.41
CA ALA A 232 -18.50 -13.31 -48.73
C ALA A 232 -19.97 -12.86 -48.60
N ASN A 233 -20.75 -13.48 -47.72
CA ASN A 233 -22.15 -13.10 -47.50
C ASN A 233 -22.30 -11.69 -46.91
N LYS A 234 -21.43 -11.30 -45.92
CA LYS A 234 -21.47 -9.94 -45.37
C LYS A 234 -21.06 -8.90 -46.40
N GLU A 235 -20.00 -9.14 -47.16
CA GLU A 235 -19.51 -8.23 -48.21
C GLU A 235 -20.58 -7.99 -49.28
N GLU A 236 -21.26 -9.06 -49.72
CA GLU A 236 -22.39 -8.96 -50.63
C GLU A 236 -23.48 -8.03 -50.09
N GLN A 237 -23.83 -8.16 -48.80
CA GLN A 237 -24.84 -7.29 -48.18
C GLN A 237 -24.37 -5.83 -48.10
N PHE A 238 -23.10 -5.57 -47.80
CA PHE A 238 -22.55 -4.21 -47.85
C PHE A 238 -22.64 -3.60 -49.25
N HIS A 239 -22.33 -4.39 -50.26
CA HIS A 239 -22.50 -3.97 -51.68
C HIS A 239 -23.97 -3.71 -52.04
N LEU A 240 -24.87 -4.62 -51.68
CA LEU A 240 -26.31 -4.48 -51.92
C LEU A 240 -26.94 -3.27 -51.22
N GLY A 241 -26.41 -2.93 -50.03
CA GLY A 241 -26.81 -1.76 -49.25
C GLY A 241 -26.11 -0.46 -49.66
N ASN A 242 -25.20 -0.52 -50.60
CA ASN A 242 -24.32 0.62 -50.98
C ASN A 242 -23.61 1.23 -49.75
N LEU A 243 -23.15 0.36 -48.82
CA LEU A 243 -22.52 0.72 -47.56
C LEU A 243 -20.99 0.59 -47.67
N LEU A 244 -20.29 1.48 -46.99
CA LEU A 244 -18.85 1.51 -47.00
C LEU A 244 -18.25 0.60 -45.91
N LEU A 245 -17.50 -0.43 -46.33
CA LEU A 245 -16.84 -1.38 -45.41
C LEU A 245 -15.31 -1.26 -45.53
N VAL A 246 -14.65 -1.20 -44.38
CA VAL A 246 -13.21 -1.36 -44.24
C VAL A 246 -12.92 -2.63 -43.44
N LYS A 247 -11.96 -3.42 -43.89
CA LYS A 247 -11.50 -4.61 -43.17
C LYS A 247 -10.16 -4.37 -42.49
N THR A 248 -10.05 -4.81 -41.25
CA THR A 248 -8.80 -4.91 -40.52
C THR A 248 -8.51 -6.38 -40.23
N PHE A 249 -7.25 -6.75 -40.03
CA PHE A 249 -6.83 -8.14 -39.87
C PHE A 249 -5.96 -8.33 -38.63
N GLU A 250 -5.99 -9.51 -38.01
CA GLU A 250 -5.25 -9.83 -36.80
C GLU A 250 -3.74 -9.56 -36.89
N ASN A 251 -3.14 -9.80 -38.07
CA ASN A 251 -1.72 -9.51 -38.27
C ASN A 251 -1.38 -8.00 -38.19
N MET A 252 -2.37 -7.12 -38.35
CA MET A 252 -2.18 -5.69 -38.20
C MET A 252 -2.16 -5.26 -36.75
N THR A 253 -2.86 -5.97 -35.85
CA THR A 253 -2.93 -5.62 -34.41
C THR A 253 -1.67 -6.05 -33.64
N ASN A 254 -0.87 -6.95 -34.19
CA ASN A 254 0.41 -7.35 -33.62
C ASN A 254 1.53 -6.33 -33.82
N ASP A 255 1.36 -5.41 -34.76
CA ASP A 255 2.26 -4.28 -35.00
C ASP A 255 1.49 -2.96 -34.88
N SER A 256 1.58 -2.33 -33.70
CA SER A 256 0.84 -1.10 -33.42
C SER A 256 1.19 0.06 -34.36
N ALA A 257 2.41 0.13 -34.86
CA ALA A 257 2.83 1.14 -35.82
C ALA A 257 2.18 0.93 -37.18
N LEU A 258 2.18 -0.31 -37.68
CA LEU A 258 1.52 -0.70 -38.91
C LEU A 258 0.02 -0.48 -38.84
N PHE A 259 -0.60 -0.84 -37.72
CA PHE A 259 -2.04 -0.65 -37.49
C PHE A 259 -2.42 0.83 -37.51
N ASN A 260 -1.70 1.65 -36.73
CA ASN A 260 -1.90 3.09 -36.68
C ASN A 260 -1.78 3.71 -38.07
N HIS A 261 -0.72 3.36 -38.83
CA HIS A 261 -0.51 3.85 -40.19
C HIS A 261 -1.66 3.43 -41.13
N THR A 262 -2.15 2.20 -40.99
CA THR A 262 -3.21 1.66 -41.83
C THR A 262 -4.54 2.38 -41.56
N LEU A 263 -4.97 2.49 -40.33
CA LEU A 263 -6.19 3.21 -39.97
C LEU A 263 -6.08 4.70 -40.32
N ASP A 264 -4.97 5.33 -40.00
CA ASP A 264 -4.70 6.71 -40.37
C ASP A 264 -4.89 6.95 -41.86
N SER A 265 -4.28 6.10 -42.71
CA SER A 265 -4.36 6.25 -44.16
C SER A 265 -5.79 6.09 -44.70
N ILE A 266 -6.57 5.18 -44.10
CA ILE A 266 -7.95 4.91 -44.50
C ILE A 266 -8.88 6.03 -44.06
N LEU A 267 -8.75 6.49 -42.82
CA LEU A 267 -9.68 7.44 -42.20
C LEU A 267 -9.36 8.89 -42.52
N LYS A 268 -8.08 9.26 -42.68
CA LYS A 268 -7.66 10.62 -43.08
C LYS A 268 -8.25 11.05 -44.41
N ASN A 269 -8.46 10.11 -45.32
CA ASN A 269 -9.06 10.40 -46.65
C ASN A 269 -10.60 10.50 -46.61
N ARG A 270 -11.24 10.18 -45.45
CA ARG A 270 -12.69 10.04 -45.33
C ARG A 270 -13.32 10.91 -44.24
N LEU A 271 -12.52 11.29 -43.25
CA LEU A 271 -12.95 12.18 -42.19
C LEU A 271 -12.40 13.58 -42.38
N PRO A 272 -13.14 14.63 -42.05
CA PRO A 272 -12.63 15.99 -42.03
C PRO A 272 -11.37 16.12 -41.16
N SER A 273 -10.44 16.99 -41.53
CA SER A 273 -9.13 17.16 -40.87
C SER A 273 -9.21 17.57 -39.39
N ASN A 274 -10.37 17.99 -38.90
CA ASN A 274 -10.60 18.30 -37.49
C ASN A 274 -10.68 17.07 -36.59
N TYR A 275 -10.89 15.85 -37.12
CA TYR A 275 -10.93 14.62 -36.36
C TYR A 275 -9.56 14.11 -35.87
N PHE A 276 -8.49 14.55 -36.47
CA PHE A 276 -7.14 14.16 -36.10
C PHE A 276 -6.45 15.18 -35.19
N LYS A 277 -7.21 16.05 -34.55
CA LYS A 277 -6.65 16.95 -33.55
C LYS A 277 -6.30 16.16 -32.28
N THR A 278 -5.20 16.54 -31.64
CA THR A 278 -4.84 16.05 -30.34
C THR A 278 -6.01 16.29 -29.38
N ILE A 279 -6.51 15.21 -28.77
CA ILE A 279 -7.59 15.31 -27.80
C ILE A 279 -7.07 16.08 -26.58
N SER A 280 -7.83 17.07 -26.13
CA SER A 280 -7.63 17.67 -24.81
C SER A 280 -8.34 16.77 -23.79
N LEU A 281 -7.61 15.80 -23.28
CA LEU A 281 -8.09 14.94 -22.17
C LEU A 281 -7.63 15.57 -20.87
N ASN A 282 -8.49 15.52 -19.86
CA ASN A 282 -8.13 15.95 -18.52
C ASN A 282 -8.49 14.88 -17.47
N PHE A 283 -7.71 14.85 -16.42
CA PHE A 283 -7.83 13.85 -15.38
C PHE A 283 -9.26 13.75 -14.81
N LYS A 284 -9.90 14.88 -14.53
CA LYS A 284 -11.23 14.91 -13.89
C LYS A 284 -12.31 14.25 -14.75
N GLU A 285 -12.28 14.48 -16.06
CA GLU A 285 -13.25 13.91 -17.00
C GLU A 285 -12.98 12.43 -17.22
N GLU A 286 -11.70 12.05 -17.42
CA GLU A 286 -11.31 10.69 -17.72
C GLU A 286 -11.51 9.71 -16.56
N PHE A 287 -11.40 10.19 -15.32
CA PHE A 287 -11.59 9.38 -14.11
C PHE A 287 -12.91 9.68 -13.37
N ASN A 288 -13.85 10.37 -14.04
CA ASN A 288 -15.20 10.51 -13.50
C ASN A 288 -15.87 9.12 -13.34
N GLY A 289 -16.31 8.81 -12.13
CA GLY A 289 -16.84 7.49 -11.78
C GLY A 289 -15.78 6.44 -11.37
N TYR A 290 -14.48 6.75 -11.44
CA TYR A 290 -13.37 5.86 -11.06
C TYR A 290 -12.59 6.33 -9.83
N HIS A 291 -13.18 7.19 -8.98
CA HIS A 291 -12.49 7.81 -7.86
C HIS A 291 -11.90 6.79 -6.87
N GLU A 292 -12.64 5.73 -6.53
CA GLU A 292 -12.14 4.69 -5.61
C GLU A 292 -11.00 3.89 -6.26
N ASN A 293 -11.07 3.61 -7.55
CA ASN A 293 -10.01 2.89 -8.25
C ASN A 293 -8.71 3.70 -8.34
N VAL A 294 -8.82 5.03 -8.51
CA VAL A 294 -7.68 5.94 -8.44
C VAL A 294 -7.10 5.97 -7.03
N LYS A 295 -7.95 6.00 -6.00
CA LYS A 295 -7.53 5.94 -4.61
C LYS A 295 -6.78 4.65 -4.30
N ASP A 296 -7.27 3.51 -4.78
CA ASP A 296 -6.58 2.22 -4.66
C ASP A 296 -5.20 2.25 -5.31
N PHE A 297 -5.09 2.84 -6.51
CA PHE A 297 -3.81 3.01 -7.20
C PHE A 297 -2.84 3.87 -6.40
N VAL A 298 -3.26 5.03 -5.89
CA VAL A 298 -2.46 5.90 -5.03
C VAL A 298 -2.02 5.17 -3.76
N THR A 299 -2.91 4.40 -3.14
CA THR A 299 -2.60 3.59 -1.95
C THR A 299 -1.53 2.52 -2.24
N GLN A 300 -1.56 1.91 -3.42
CA GLN A 300 -0.50 0.99 -3.83
C GLN A 300 0.86 1.70 -4.01
N ILE A 301 0.86 2.92 -4.55
CA ILE A 301 2.09 3.73 -4.66
C ILE A 301 2.64 4.07 -3.28
N MET A 302 1.79 4.46 -2.32
CA MET A 302 2.23 4.71 -0.93
C MET A 302 2.94 3.48 -0.36
N ARG A 303 2.33 2.30 -0.48
CA ARG A 303 2.91 1.03 0.02
C ARG A 303 4.27 0.72 -0.62
N ILE A 304 4.40 0.92 -1.94
CA ILE A 304 5.68 0.68 -2.63
C ILE A 304 6.73 1.71 -2.20
N THR A 305 6.34 2.96 -2.01
CA THR A 305 7.24 4.00 -1.49
C THR A 305 7.80 3.61 -0.13
N ASP A 306 6.93 3.14 0.77
CA ASP A 306 7.34 2.66 2.10
C ASP A 306 8.29 1.46 1.99
N MET A 307 7.98 0.46 1.17
CA MET A 307 8.83 -0.71 0.98
C MET A 307 10.21 -0.34 0.42
N ILE A 308 10.28 0.54 -0.58
CA ILE A 308 11.54 1.03 -1.15
C ILE A 308 12.39 1.70 -0.07
N LYS A 309 11.78 2.53 0.78
CA LYS A 309 12.49 3.21 1.88
C LYS A 309 12.94 2.25 2.98
N VAL A 310 12.05 1.35 3.42
CA VAL A 310 12.34 0.37 4.49
C VAL A 310 13.46 -0.59 4.08
N GLU A 311 13.46 -1.06 2.84
CA GLU A 311 14.46 -1.98 2.32
C GLU A 311 15.69 -1.26 1.76
N ASN A 312 15.70 0.08 1.76
CA ASN A 312 16.77 0.92 1.22
C ASN A 312 17.18 0.51 -0.20
N ILE A 313 16.18 0.28 -1.08
CA ILE A 313 16.39 -0.18 -2.45
C ILE A 313 16.59 1.03 -3.37
N GLU A 314 17.57 0.95 -4.25
CA GLU A 314 17.75 1.92 -5.33
C GLU A 314 16.54 1.90 -6.29
N ILE A 315 15.87 3.04 -6.46
CA ILE A 315 14.60 3.14 -7.21
C ILE A 315 14.77 2.69 -8.67
N ASP A 316 15.92 2.98 -9.28
CA ASP A 316 16.17 2.60 -10.68
C ASP A 316 16.33 1.09 -10.84
N ASN A 317 16.84 0.39 -9.82
CA ASN A 317 16.90 -1.06 -9.81
C ASN A 317 15.51 -1.68 -9.75
N VAL A 318 14.59 -1.10 -8.94
CA VAL A 318 13.19 -1.56 -8.87
C VAL A 318 12.53 -1.54 -10.25
N LEU A 319 12.67 -0.44 -11.00
CA LEU A 319 12.10 -0.36 -12.34
C LEU A 319 12.76 -1.33 -13.32
N SER A 320 14.09 -1.46 -13.25
CA SER A 320 14.84 -2.39 -14.10
C SER A 320 14.42 -3.84 -13.90
N ASP A 321 14.17 -4.24 -12.65
CA ASP A 321 13.76 -5.60 -12.32
C ASP A 321 12.29 -5.84 -12.65
N ALA A 322 11.42 -4.85 -12.38
CA ALA A 322 10.02 -4.91 -12.75
C ALA A 322 9.82 -5.11 -14.28
N ARG A 323 10.65 -4.49 -15.11
CA ARG A 323 10.62 -4.68 -16.58
C ARG A 323 10.89 -6.11 -17.03
N LYS A 324 11.57 -6.90 -16.21
CA LYS A 324 11.88 -8.32 -16.48
C LYS A 324 10.79 -9.27 -15.97
N ASP A 325 9.81 -8.78 -15.20
CA ASP A 325 8.74 -9.61 -14.65
C ASP A 325 7.90 -10.24 -15.78
N GLN A 326 7.50 -11.49 -15.58
CA GLN A 326 6.70 -12.24 -16.53
C GLN A 326 5.26 -11.68 -16.67
N HIS A 327 4.76 -11.01 -15.61
CA HIS A 327 3.40 -10.49 -15.57
C HIS A 327 3.34 -9.05 -16.11
N GLU A 328 2.58 -8.85 -17.18
CA GLU A 328 2.36 -7.52 -17.77
C GLU A 328 1.80 -6.51 -16.77
N ARG A 329 0.90 -6.95 -15.87
CA ARG A 329 0.37 -6.11 -14.80
C ARG A 329 1.46 -5.49 -13.94
N VAL A 330 2.49 -6.28 -13.58
CA VAL A 330 3.60 -5.80 -12.75
C VAL A 330 4.42 -4.77 -13.51
N ARG A 331 4.81 -5.08 -14.76
CA ARG A 331 5.57 -4.15 -15.60
C ARG A 331 4.85 -2.81 -15.76
N ASN A 332 3.57 -2.84 -16.14
CA ASN A 332 2.74 -1.65 -16.36
C ASN A 332 2.55 -0.85 -15.07
N PHE A 333 2.41 -1.52 -13.92
CA PHE A 333 2.29 -0.86 -12.63
C PHE A 333 3.54 -0.04 -12.30
N TYR A 334 4.72 -0.65 -12.40
CA TYR A 334 5.96 0.02 -12.01
C TYR A 334 6.36 1.12 -13.00
N GLU A 335 6.03 1.01 -14.29
CA GLU A 335 6.21 2.10 -15.26
C GLU A 335 5.37 3.34 -14.89
N LEU A 336 4.19 3.16 -14.32
CA LEU A 336 3.33 4.25 -13.85
C LEU A 336 3.74 4.75 -12.44
N ALA A 337 4.11 3.85 -11.54
CA ALA A 337 4.35 4.17 -10.14
C ALA A 337 5.71 4.84 -9.90
N ILE A 338 6.79 4.35 -10.51
CA ILE A 338 8.14 4.82 -10.20
C ILE A 338 8.35 6.31 -10.49
N PRO A 339 7.83 6.90 -11.58
CA PRO A 339 7.91 8.35 -11.78
C PRO A 339 7.25 9.15 -10.65
N LEU A 340 6.15 8.66 -10.10
CA LEU A 340 5.46 9.31 -8.97
C LEU A 340 6.22 9.16 -7.66
N VAL A 341 6.80 7.98 -7.40
CA VAL A 341 7.68 7.76 -6.22
C VAL A 341 8.85 8.74 -6.24
N LYS A 342 9.52 8.89 -7.38
CA LYS A 342 10.62 9.86 -7.55
C LYS A 342 10.18 11.30 -7.27
N LYS A 343 9.07 11.71 -7.88
CA LYS A 343 8.49 13.04 -7.67
C LYS A 343 8.07 13.28 -6.22
N TYR A 344 7.52 12.26 -5.55
CA TYR A 344 7.15 12.36 -4.14
C TYR A 344 8.36 12.59 -3.25
N ILE A 345 9.44 11.82 -3.44
CA ILE A 345 10.69 11.98 -2.68
C ILE A 345 11.29 13.38 -2.93
N GLU A 346 11.31 13.83 -4.16
CA GLU A 346 11.76 15.17 -4.52
C GLU A 346 10.88 16.26 -3.87
N TYR A 347 9.57 16.10 -3.92
CA TYR A 347 8.62 17.01 -3.28
C TYR A 347 8.86 17.12 -1.78
N CYS A 348 9.00 15.99 -1.09
CA CYS A 348 9.28 15.95 0.34
C CYS A 348 10.63 16.62 0.67
N THR A 349 11.65 16.35 -0.14
CA THR A 349 12.97 17.00 0.02
C THR A 349 12.88 18.52 -0.11
N ASN A 350 12.19 19.02 -1.15
CA ASN A 350 12.04 20.45 -1.40
C ASN A 350 11.20 21.17 -0.33
N LYS A 351 10.28 20.45 0.33
CA LYS A 351 9.43 20.98 1.40
C LYS A 351 10.00 20.75 2.80
N SER A 352 11.14 20.08 2.92
CA SER A 352 11.67 19.59 4.18
C SER A 352 10.64 18.75 4.95
N TYR A 353 9.95 17.86 4.25
CA TYR A 353 9.02 16.88 4.84
C TYR A 353 9.76 15.57 5.07
N LEU A 354 9.54 14.94 6.23
CA LEU A 354 10.01 13.61 6.56
C LEU A 354 8.79 12.74 6.91
N ASP A 355 8.68 11.59 6.29
CA ASP A 355 7.75 10.56 6.75
C ASP A 355 8.36 9.72 7.88
N PHE A 356 7.61 8.73 8.36
CA PHE A 356 8.05 7.91 9.49
C PHE A 356 9.30 7.09 9.19
N ASN A 357 9.43 6.56 7.97
CA ASN A 357 10.60 5.81 7.56
C ASN A 357 11.82 6.73 7.44
N ASP A 358 11.62 7.97 6.97
CA ASP A 358 12.67 8.99 6.92
C ASP A 358 13.22 9.35 8.30
N LEU A 359 12.36 9.39 9.34
CA LEU A 359 12.84 9.65 10.70
C LEU A 359 13.86 8.61 11.15
N ILE A 360 13.60 7.33 10.86
CA ILE A 360 14.51 6.24 11.26
C ILE A 360 15.75 6.25 10.37
N SER A 361 15.60 6.29 9.05
CA SER A 361 16.72 6.26 8.11
C SER A 361 17.68 7.44 8.29
N ARG A 362 17.14 8.66 8.51
CA ARG A 362 17.97 9.85 8.78
C ARG A 362 18.67 9.77 10.12
N SER A 363 18.02 9.23 11.17
CA SER A 363 18.70 9.01 12.46
C SER A 363 19.82 7.98 12.34
N THR A 364 19.60 6.93 11.57
CA THR A 364 20.59 5.90 11.26
C THR A 364 21.79 6.49 10.50
N SER A 365 21.52 7.30 9.46
CA SER A 365 22.55 8.02 8.71
C SER A 365 23.34 8.99 9.60
N LEU A 366 22.65 9.76 10.45
CA LEU A 366 23.28 10.67 11.41
C LEU A 366 24.25 9.92 12.33
N PHE A 367 23.87 8.75 12.83
CA PHE A 367 24.74 7.96 13.72
C PHE A 367 25.92 7.34 12.98
N LYS A 368 25.78 7.00 11.69
CA LYS A 368 26.89 6.50 10.86
C LYS A 368 27.90 7.59 10.50
N ASN A 369 27.41 8.79 10.23
CA ASN A 369 28.23 9.90 9.76
C ASN A 369 28.86 10.73 10.91
N HIS A 370 28.24 10.70 12.11
CA HIS A 370 28.62 11.49 13.27
C HIS A 370 28.84 10.60 14.50
N GLU A 371 30.04 10.02 14.60
CA GLU A 371 30.36 9.07 15.67
C GLU A 371 30.30 9.71 17.08
N ASP A 372 30.57 10.97 17.21
CA ASP A 372 30.47 11.71 18.47
C ASP A 372 29.01 11.77 18.98
N ILE A 373 28.06 11.92 18.06
CA ILE A 373 26.63 11.88 18.38
C ILE A 373 26.21 10.45 18.73
N ALA A 374 26.58 9.47 17.90
CA ALA A 374 26.29 8.07 18.15
C ALA A 374 26.82 7.63 19.53
N ASN A 375 28.04 8.00 19.87
CA ASN A 375 28.68 7.66 21.13
C ASN A 375 27.96 8.26 22.36
N LYS A 376 27.35 9.46 22.24
CA LYS A 376 26.52 10.02 23.33
C LYS A 376 25.37 9.10 23.67
N TYR A 377 24.70 8.55 22.66
CA TYR A 377 23.55 7.63 22.88
C TYR A 377 24.00 6.24 23.30
N LYS A 378 25.08 5.69 22.72
CA LYS A 378 25.70 4.42 23.11
C LYS A 378 26.11 4.41 24.58
N HIS A 379 26.78 5.47 25.03
CA HIS A 379 27.21 5.56 26.44
C HIS A 379 26.05 5.86 27.39
N LYS A 380 25.00 6.53 26.92
CA LYS A 380 23.83 6.83 27.72
C LYS A 380 23.01 5.58 28.01
N TYR A 381 22.71 4.77 26.98
CA TYR A 381 21.78 3.65 27.10
C TYR A 381 22.54 2.32 27.22
N LYS A 382 22.65 1.83 28.46
CA LYS A 382 23.26 0.51 28.73
C LYS A 382 22.24 -0.62 28.65
N TYR A 383 20.96 -0.32 28.82
CA TYR A 383 19.86 -1.29 28.74
C TYR A 383 18.86 -0.83 27.70
N ILE A 384 18.67 -1.63 26.67
CA ILE A 384 17.73 -1.35 25.58
C ILE A 384 16.68 -2.46 25.62
N LEU A 385 15.42 -2.07 25.85
CA LEU A 385 14.27 -2.97 25.88
C LEU A 385 13.40 -2.68 24.66
N VAL A 386 13.00 -3.72 23.94
CA VAL A 386 12.15 -3.59 22.75
C VAL A 386 10.96 -4.53 22.91
N ASP A 387 9.77 -3.97 22.86
CA ASP A 387 8.52 -4.71 22.88
C ASP A 387 8.06 -5.03 21.45
N GLU A 388 7.21 -6.05 21.26
CA GLU A 388 6.65 -6.50 19.99
C GLU A 388 7.74 -6.71 18.91
N PHE A 389 8.85 -7.33 19.28
CA PHE A 389 10.03 -7.45 18.40
C PHE A 389 9.77 -8.21 17.10
N GLN A 390 8.68 -8.99 16.99
CA GLN A 390 8.29 -9.67 15.75
C GLN A 390 7.87 -8.70 14.64
N ASP A 391 7.57 -7.44 14.98
CA ASP A 391 7.08 -6.43 14.02
C ASP A 391 8.17 -5.45 13.56
N VAL A 392 9.44 -5.66 13.96
CA VAL A 392 10.55 -4.80 13.55
C VAL A 392 10.86 -4.97 12.06
N ASN A 393 11.26 -3.86 11.44
CA ASN A 393 11.79 -3.83 10.07
C ASN A 393 13.32 -3.64 10.05
N ASN A 394 13.90 -3.70 8.86
CA ASN A 394 15.34 -3.59 8.66
C ASN A 394 15.93 -2.29 9.22
N LEU A 395 15.28 -1.14 9.01
CA LEU A 395 15.72 0.17 9.50
C LEU A 395 15.75 0.21 11.03
N GLN A 396 14.74 -0.35 11.69
CA GLN A 396 14.62 -0.37 13.14
C GLN A 396 15.69 -1.26 13.77
N VAL A 397 15.95 -2.44 13.20
CA VAL A 397 17.02 -3.33 13.68
C VAL A 397 18.39 -2.69 13.47
N GLU A 398 18.61 -2.01 12.34
CA GLU A 398 19.84 -1.28 12.09
C GLU A 398 20.07 -0.17 13.14
N LEU A 399 19.03 0.60 13.46
CA LEU A 399 19.09 1.60 14.53
C LEU A 399 19.44 0.99 15.87
N ILE A 400 18.81 -0.14 16.26
CA ILE A 400 19.12 -0.87 17.49
C ILE A 400 20.61 -1.28 17.50
N LYS A 401 21.09 -1.89 16.42
CA LYS A 401 22.48 -2.32 16.31
C LYS A 401 23.47 -1.17 16.44
N LEU A 402 23.15 0.02 15.92
CA LEU A 402 23.97 1.22 16.06
C LEU A 402 24.02 1.78 17.49
N LEU A 403 23.03 1.46 18.33
CA LEU A 403 23.00 1.86 19.73
C LEU A 403 23.74 0.88 20.66
N LEU A 404 23.97 -0.35 20.22
CA LEU A 404 24.62 -1.37 21.02
C LEU A 404 26.13 -1.19 21.09
N THR A 405 26.69 -1.56 22.27
CA THR A 405 28.12 -1.71 22.53
C THR A 405 28.36 -3.05 23.22
N ASP A 406 29.59 -3.46 23.39
CA ASP A 406 29.96 -4.67 24.13
C ASP A 406 29.47 -4.66 25.60
N GLN A 407 29.17 -3.50 26.14
CA GLN A 407 28.66 -3.31 27.51
C GLN A 407 27.15 -3.12 27.57
N SER A 408 26.47 -3.06 26.42
CA SER A 408 25.01 -2.88 26.38
C SER A 408 24.29 -4.21 26.54
N GLN A 409 23.11 -4.15 27.14
CA GLN A 409 22.19 -5.30 27.30
C GLN A 409 20.94 -5.01 26.45
N LEU A 410 20.68 -5.89 25.49
CA LEU A 410 19.46 -5.86 24.68
C LEU A 410 18.47 -6.88 25.23
N PHE A 411 17.24 -6.47 25.50
CA PHE A 411 16.15 -7.32 25.92
C PHE A 411 14.95 -7.12 24.99
N CYS A 412 14.61 -8.16 24.21
CA CYS A 412 13.51 -8.13 23.27
C CYS A 412 12.38 -9.06 23.74
N VAL A 413 11.16 -8.59 23.62
CA VAL A 413 9.94 -9.39 23.83
C VAL A 413 9.15 -9.41 22.54
N GLY A 414 8.62 -10.57 22.18
CA GLY A 414 7.79 -10.70 20.98
C GLY A 414 7.23 -12.10 20.82
N ASP A 415 6.28 -12.22 19.92
CA ASP A 415 5.63 -13.48 19.56
C ASP A 415 5.56 -13.60 18.05
N ASP A 416 6.41 -14.45 17.46
CA ASP A 416 6.49 -14.67 16.01
C ASP A 416 5.16 -15.13 15.41
N TRP A 417 4.28 -15.79 16.19
CA TRP A 417 2.95 -16.21 15.76
C TRP A 417 1.98 -15.03 15.59
N GLN A 418 2.30 -13.86 16.15
CA GLN A 418 1.54 -12.62 16.04
C GLN A 418 2.10 -11.65 14.98
N SER A 419 3.14 -12.03 14.23
CA SER A 419 3.71 -11.20 13.19
C SER A 419 2.76 -11.11 11.98
N ILE A 420 1.98 -10.04 11.90
CA ILE A 420 0.99 -9.79 10.83
C ILE A 420 1.27 -8.54 10.01
N TYR A 421 2.36 -7.82 10.29
CA TYR A 421 2.71 -6.56 9.63
C TYR A 421 3.76 -6.69 8.51
N GLY A 422 3.96 -7.90 7.96
CA GLY A 422 4.87 -8.12 6.83
C GLY A 422 4.56 -7.22 5.62
N PHE A 423 3.27 -6.90 5.39
CA PHE A 423 2.84 -5.99 4.32
C PHE A 423 3.27 -4.51 4.57
N ARG A 424 3.76 -4.17 5.77
CA ARG A 424 4.37 -2.89 6.13
C ARG A 424 5.90 -2.96 6.24
N GLY A 425 6.51 -4.05 5.77
CA GLY A 425 7.94 -4.24 5.77
C GLY A 425 8.52 -4.83 7.08
N SER A 426 7.67 -5.33 8.01
CA SER A 426 8.20 -6.08 9.15
C SER A 426 8.81 -7.41 8.70
N ASN A 427 9.87 -7.86 9.38
CA ASN A 427 10.59 -9.05 9.02
C ASN A 427 10.71 -9.99 10.23
N VAL A 428 9.83 -11.00 10.24
CA VAL A 428 9.73 -12.00 11.31
C VAL A 428 11.04 -12.78 11.52
N ASN A 429 11.94 -12.84 10.54
CA ASN A 429 13.22 -13.53 10.67
C ASN A 429 14.08 -12.96 11.81
N TYR A 430 13.92 -11.69 12.13
CA TYR A 430 14.66 -11.09 13.24
C TYR A 430 14.35 -11.71 14.60
N ILE A 431 13.13 -12.20 14.81
CA ILE A 431 12.78 -12.92 16.06
C ILE A 431 12.93 -14.44 15.89
N VAL A 432 12.67 -15.01 14.72
CA VAL A 432 12.79 -16.45 14.47
C VAL A 432 14.26 -16.88 14.52
N ASP A 433 15.15 -16.10 13.90
CA ASP A 433 16.59 -16.35 13.83
C ASP A 433 17.36 -15.40 14.76
N PHE A 434 16.80 -15.07 15.95
CA PHE A 434 17.31 -14.04 16.84
C PHE A 434 18.80 -14.18 17.18
N GLU A 435 19.28 -15.40 17.49
CA GLU A 435 20.66 -15.70 17.83
C GLU A 435 21.64 -15.43 16.68
N ASN A 436 21.18 -15.55 15.41
CA ASN A 436 21.98 -15.22 14.24
C ASN A 436 22.16 -13.71 14.06
N HIS A 437 21.18 -12.91 14.48
CA HIS A 437 21.21 -11.46 14.40
C HIS A 437 21.90 -10.81 15.61
N PHE A 438 21.80 -11.48 16.78
CA PHE A 438 22.38 -11.04 18.06
C PHE A 438 23.12 -12.22 18.71
N PRO A 439 24.40 -12.44 18.36
CA PRO A 439 25.18 -13.54 18.89
C PRO A 439 25.28 -13.53 20.43
N ASN A 440 25.33 -14.71 21.03
CA ASN A 440 25.31 -14.93 22.49
C ASN A 440 24.02 -14.54 23.20
N ALA A 441 22.90 -14.40 22.49
CA ALA A 441 21.62 -14.16 23.11
C ALA A 441 21.15 -15.37 23.92
N ASN A 442 20.37 -15.11 24.98
CA ASN A 442 19.68 -16.15 25.74
C ASN A 442 18.19 -16.05 25.41
N VAL A 443 17.65 -17.08 24.75
CA VAL A 443 16.25 -17.14 24.35
C VAL A 443 15.42 -17.91 25.36
N VAL A 444 14.41 -17.26 25.94
CA VAL A 444 13.47 -17.85 26.89
C VAL A 444 12.08 -17.92 26.27
N LYS A 445 11.45 -19.10 26.27
CA LYS A 445 10.10 -19.31 25.73
C LYS A 445 9.08 -19.32 26.84
N LEU A 446 8.05 -18.45 26.71
CA LEU A 446 6.91 -18.38 27.60
C LEU A 446 5.72 -19.13 27.01
N ASN A 447 5.46 -20.34 27.48
CA ASN A 447 4.47 -21.23 26.84
C ASN A 447 3.08 -21.16 27.50
N LEU A 448 2.96 -20.56 28.70
CA LEU A 448 1.69 -20.48 29.42
C LEU A 448 0.90 -19.23 29.06
N ASN A 449 -0.28 -19.43 28.49
CA ASN A 449 -1.23 -18.37 28.14
C ASN A 449 -2.25 -18.17 29.25
N TYR A 450 -2.28 -16.96 29.83
CA TYR A 450 -3.21 -16.57 30.90
C TYR A 450 -4.46 -15.81 30.36
N ARG A 451 -4.45 -15.40 29.08
CA ARG A 451 -5.50 -14.58 28.48
C ARG A 451 -6.65 -15.42 27.95
N SER A 452 -6.35 -16.35 27.06
CA SER A 452 -7.32 -17.13 26.29
C SER A 452 -7.60 -18.50 26.92
N THR A 453 -8.76 -19.09 26.61
CA THR A 453 -9.13 -20.42 27.02
C THR A 453 -8.39 -21.51 26.23
N ASP A 454 -8.37 -22.73 26.78
CA ASP A 454 -7.70 -23.87 26.17
C ASP A 454 -8.21 -24.24 24.78
N ASN A 455 -9.51 -24.08 24.49
CA ASN A 455 -10.07 -24.30 23.16
C ASN A 455 -9.50 -23.32 22.13
N ILE A 456 -9.36 -22.02 22.48
CA ILE A 456 -8.81 -21.00 21.60
C ILE A 456 -7.30 -21.27 21.37
N VAL A 457 -6.56 -21.55 22.43
CA VAL A 457 -5.13 -21.85 22.36
C VAL A 457 -4.87 -23.12 21.53
N GLY A 458 -5.69 -24.17 21.75
CA GLY A 458 -5.61 -25.41 20.97
C GLY A 458 -5.83 -25.18 19.46
N ALA A 459 -6.85 -24.40 19.10
CA ALA A 459 -7.10 -24.05 17.70
C ALA A 459 -5.95 -23.21 17.09
N SER A 460 -5.40 -22.27 17.85
CA SER A 460 -4.25 -21.46 17.40
C SER A 460 -3.02 -22.34 17.16
N ASN A 461 -2.74 -23.31 18.05
CA ASN A 461 -1.65 -24.27 17.85
C ASN A 461 -1.83 -25.06 16.54
N GLU A 462 -3.07 -25.50 16.22
CA GLU A 462 -3.33 -26.24 14.96
C GLU A 462 -3.14 -25.36 13.72
N VAL A 463 -3.59 -24.12 13.75
CA VAL A 463 -3.41 -23.17 12.64
C VAL A 463 -1.93 -22.92 12.37
N ILE A 464 -1.16 -22.63 13.41
CA ILE A 464 0.26 -22.25 13.28
C ILE A 464 1.17 -23.43 12.85
N LYS A 465 0.73 -24.68 12.99
CA LYS A 465 1.47 -25.84 12.48
C LYS A 465 1.76 -25.74 10.98
N ASN A 466 0.91 -25.05 10.23
CA ASN A 466 1.08 -24.84 8.80
C ASN A 466 2.19 -23.84 8.44
N ASN A 467 2.62 -22.98 9.38
CA ASN A 467 3.73 -22.06 9.17
C ASN A 467 5.05 -22.81 9.20
N LYS A 468 5.85 -22.63 8.14
CA LYS A 468 7.19 -23.22 8.01
C LYS A 468 8.25 -22.39 8.76
N ASN A 469 8.09 -21.07 8.77
CA ASN A 469 9.02 -20.13 9.39
C ASN A 469 8.41 -19.65 10.72
N LYS A 470 8.81 -20.28 11.81
CA LYS A 470 8.33 -20.00 13.16
C LYS A 470 9.29 -20.52 14.22
N VAL A 471 9.22 -19.98 15.41
CA VAL A 471 9.85 -20.56 16.61
C VAL A 471 9.03 -21.77 17.06
N GLU A 472 9.65 -22.92 17.14
CA GLU A 472 8.98 -24.13 17.64
C GLU A 472 8.69 -23.99 19.14
N LYS A 473 7.40 -23.90 19.47
CA LYS A 473 6.89 -23.82 20.85
C LYS A 473 5.50 -24.45 20.91
N GLU A 474 5.10 -24.93 22.07
CA GLU A 474 3.75 -25.40 22.33
C GLU A 474 3.16 -24.53 23.43
N VAL A 475 2.09 -23.79 23.07
CA VAL A 475 1.41 -22.89 23.99
C VAL A 475 0.24 -23.62 24.64
N TYR A 476 0.09 -23.51 25.95
CA TYR A 476 -1.02 -24.09 26.70
C TYR A 476 -1.69 -23.04 27.58
N SER A 477 -2.99 -23.24 27.87
CA SER A 477 -3.76 -22.29 28.66
C SER A 477 -3.95 -22.79 30.11
N SER A 478 -3.93 -21.84 31.04
CA SER A 478 -4.37 -22.09 32.42
C SER A 478 -5.90 -22.05 32.58
N LYS A 479 -6.64 -21.55 31.58
CA LYS A 479 -8.10 -21.37 31.65
C LYS A 479 -8.80 -22.47 30.85
N LYS A 480 -9.69 -23.20 31.51
CA LYS A 480 -10.55 -24.20 30.89
C LYS A 480 -11.85 -23.56 30.39
N SER A 481 -12.40 -24.05 29.30
CA SER A 481 -13.69 -23.63 28.77
C SER A 481 -14.46 -24.79 28.15
N GLU A 482 -15.76 -24.85 28.42
CA GLU A 482 -16.68 -25.78 27.76
C GLU A 482 -17.24 -25.22 26.45
N HIS A 483 -17.04 -23.91 26.20
CA HIS A 483 -17.50 -23.26 24.96
C HIS A 483 -16.67 -23.73 23.76
N LYS A 484 -17.36 -24.23 22.74
CA LYS A 484 -16.74 -24.65 21.49
C LYS A 484 -16.48 -23.45 20.57
N ILE A 485 -15.47 -23.58 19.73
CA ILE A 485 -15.25 -22.62 18.64
C ILE A 485 -16.30 -22.90 17.55
N VAL A 486 -17.03 -21.86 17.15
CA VAL A 486 -17.99 -21.90 16.05
C VAL A 486 -17.28 -21.53 14.76
N VAL A 487 -17.43 -22.37 13.75
CA VAL A 487 -16.93 -22.10 12.39
C VAL A 487 -18.14 -21.80 11.49
N PHE A 488 -18.13 -20.63 10.91
CA PHE A 488 -19.14 -20.20 9.94
C PHE A 488 -18.45 -19.88 8.60
N ALA A 489 -19.08 -20.29 7.51
CA ALA A 489 -18.63 -19.97 6.17
C ALA A 489 -19.81 -19.40 5.39
N GLY A 490 -19.89 -18.09 5.28
CA GLY A 490 -20.87 -17.40 4.45
C GLY A 490 -20.49 -17.45 2.97
N SER A 491 -21.48 -17.28 2.10
CA SER A 491 -21.30 -17.21 0.65
C SER A 491 -20.85 -15.80 0.19
N SER A 492 -20.96 -14.80 1.07
CA SER A 492 -20.51 -13.42 0.82
C SER A 492 -19.88 -12.80 2.07
N GLU A 493 -19.20 -11.67 1.88
CA GLU A 493 -18.66 -10.86 2.97
C GLU A 493 -19.75 -10.33 3.90
N GLU A 494 -20.88 -9.92 3.34
CA GLU A 494 -22.01 -9.40 4.11
C GLU A 494 -22.59 -10.47 5.04
N GLU A 495 -22.72 -11.72 4.58
CA GLU A 495 -23.18 -12.84 5.44
C GLU A 495 -22.20 -13.13 6.57
N ASN A 496 -20.90 -13.10 6.29
CA ASN A 496 -19.88 -13.28 7.31
C ASN A 496 -19.92 -12.16 8.37
N ILE A 497 -20.09 -10.90 7.94
CA ILE A 497 -20.23 -9.76 8.84
C ILE A 497 -21.50 -9.90 9.69
N GLN A 498 -22.64 -10.21 9.08
CA GLN A 498 -23.92 -10.38 9.80
C GLN A 498 -23.81 -11.44 10.90
N PHE A 499 -23.18 -12.59 10.61
CA PHE A 499 -22.95 -13.64 11.61
C PHE A 499 -22.12 -13.17 12.82
N CYS A 500 -21.18 -12.25 12.62
CA CYS A 500 -20.36 -11.70 13.70
C CYS A 500 -21.15 -10.78 14.66
N PHE A 501 -22.30 -10.25 14.22
CA PHE A 501 -23.15 -9.37 15.02
C PHE A 501 -24.33 -10.09 15.71
N GLU A 502 -24.66 -11.30 15.31
CA GLU A 502 -25.62 -12.20 15.96
C GLU A 502 -24.97 -13.03 17.09
#